data_c45d1d8ff25cfb370dfce42cafb3e805
#
_entry.id   c45d1d8ff25cfb370dfce42cafb3e805
#
_cell.length_a   1.000
_cell.length_b   1.000
_cell.length_c   1.000
_cell.angle_alpha   90.00
_cell.angle_beta   90.00
_cell.angle_gamma   90.00
#
_symmetry.space_group_name_H-M   'P 1'
#
loop_
_entity.id
_entity.type
_entity.pdbx_description
1 polymer ?
#
loop_
_entity_poly.entity_id
_entity_poly.type
_entity_poly.pdbx_seq_one_letter_code
_entity_poly.pdbx_strand_id
1 'polypeptide(L)'
;KRKTNLNRDLMGLGASTIVSGMLGGLPILNVIVRSTVNVQNNAQTRWSNFFHGFLVLLFIVALQPVMNMIPLAALAAVLVFAGIKLASPRVFSEVYKEGVEQLVFMISTLLFTVYNNLLFGLIAGILITLITHILIARISVPQFFIYVFSPRNIELKKNGADFEIKVRGVANFLTLLKLLKKLETVTPGSKLEIDFSGAKIIDLTVQEAIANFQRGHELTGGAVSLIGLHKHVASTKHRFALKSSTAPIANKTSPRQKILRALATANKWSFDLGQDNRFKKLQNFHFF
;
A
#
# COMPACT_ATOMS: atom_id res chain seq x y z
N LYS A 1 -2.47 20.30 11.54
CA LYS A 1 -3.65 19.62 10.95
C LYS A 1 -4.19 18.62 11.97
N ARG A 2 -5.47 18.72 12.33
CA ARG A 2 -6.12 17.75 13.22
C ARG A 2 -6.16 16.38 12.51
N LYS A 3 -5.70 15.33 13.20
CA LYS A 3 -5.90 13.95 12.73
C LYS A 3 -7.38 13.61 12.82
N THR A 4 -7.95 13.12 11.75
CA THR A 4 -9.33 12.67 11.68
C THR A 4 -9.47 11.32 12.38
N ASN A 5 -10.55 11.14 13.14
CA ASN A 5 -10.86 9.84 13.73
C ASN A 5 -11.64 9.00 12.72
N LEU A 6 -10.96 8.07 12.06
CA LEU A 6 -11.53 7.23 11.00
C LEU A 6 -12.75 6.43 11.46
N ASN A 7 -12.79 5.99 12.71
CA ASN A 7 -13.94 5.23 13.24
C ASN A 7 -15.18 6.12 13.33
N ARG A 8 -15.06 7.38 13.75
CA ARG A 8 -16.19 8.31 13.79
C ARG A 8 -16.66 8.68 12.40
N ASP A 9 -15.75 8.80 11.45
CA ASP A 9 -16.09 9.09 10.06
C ASP A 9 -16.83 7.91 9.42
N LEU A 10 -16.38 6.67 9.69
CA LEU A 10 -17.08 5.45 9.22
C LEU A 10 -18.46 5.31 9.86
N MET A 11 -18.61 5.58 11.15
CA MET A 11 -19.91 5.58 11.81
C MET A 11 -20.86 6.65 11.23
N GLY A 12 -20.34 7.84 10.98
CA GLY A 12 -21.10 8.92 10.34
C GLY A 12 -21.54 8.54 8.92
N LEU A 13 -20.65 7.94 8.14
CA LEU A 13 -20.92 7.47 6.79
C LEU A 13 -21.97 6.35 6.78
N GLY A 14 -21.84 5.39 7.71
CA GLY A 14 -22.80 4.29 7.87
C GLY A 14 -24.19 4.80 8.26
N ALA A 15 -24.30 5.69 9.24
CA ALA A 15 -25.56 6.30 9.65
C ALA A 15 -26.21 7.08 8.51
N SER A 16 -25.42 7.87 7.79
CA SER A 16 -25.92 8.64 6.63
C SER A 16 -26.41 7.72 5.50
N THR A 17 -25.74 6.60 5.26
CA THR A 17 -26.14 5.59 4.25
C THR A 17 -27.44 4.90 4.65
N ILE A 18 -27.63 4.57 5.95
CA ILE A 18 -28.88 3.99 6.45
C ILE A 18 -30.04 4.98 6.22
N VAL A 19 -29.87 6.24 6.61
CA VAL A 19 -30.92 7.25 6.40
C VAL A 19 -31.23 7.44 4.90
N SER A 20 -30.20 7.50 4.05
CA SER A 20 -30.38 7.59 2.61
C SER A 20 -31.16 6.37 2.05
N GLY A 21 -30.80 5.17 2.48
CA GLY A 21 -31.49 3.94 2.06
C GLY A 21 -32.94 3.88 2.51
N MET A 22 -33.27 4.37 3.73
CA MET A 22 -34.65 4.47 4.21
C MET A 22 -35.50 5.42 3.38
N LEU A 23 -34.86 6.44 2.78
CA LEU A 23 -35.53 7.40 1.86
C LEU A 23 -35.50 6.95 0.40
N GLY A 24 -35.02 5.72 0.11
CA GLY A 24 -34.91 5.20 -1.26
C GLY A 24 -33.72 5.74 -2.04
N GLY A 25 -32.75 6.39 -1.36
CA GLY A 25 -31.55 6.93 -1.96
C GLY A 25 -30.39 5.93 -2.10
N LEU A 26 -29.34 6.36 -2.83
CA LEU A 26 -28.12 5.58 -3.00
C LEU A 26 -27.21 5.64 -1.77
N PRO A 27 -26.32 4.65 -1.59
CA PRO A 27 -25.30 4.70 -0.54
C PRO A 27 -24.45 5.96 -0.64
N ILE A 28 -24.14 6.58 0.50
CA ILE A 28 -23.31 7.78 0.56
C ILE A 28 -21.83 7.36 0.53
N LEU A 29 -21.07 7.95 -0.38
CA LEU A 29 -19.65 7.68 -0.56
C LEU A 29 -18.82 8.95 -0.37
N ASN A 30 -17.70 8.83 0.32
CA ASN A 30 -16.70 9.89 0.40
C ASN A 30 -15.83 9.88 -0.85
N VAL A 31 -15.99 10.86 -1.71
CA VAL A 31 -15.23 10.98 -2.95
C VAL A 31 -14.02 11.87 -2.74
N ILE A 32 -12.83 11.33 -2.96
CA ILE A 32 -11.54 12.01 -2.77
C ILE A 32 -11.48 13.30 -3.63
N VAL A 33 -11.96 13.24 -4.89
CA VAL A 33 -11.94 14.36 -5.82
C VAL A 33 -12.66 15.59 -5.25
N ARG A 34 -13.86 15.42 -4.68
CA ARG A 34 -14.63 16.51 -4.08
C ARG A 34 -13.94 17.08 -2.85
N SER A 35 -13.38 16.23 -2.01
CA SER A 35 -12.61 16.64 -0.83
C SER A 35 -11.36 17.41 -1.22
N THR A 36 -10.67 16.99 -2.28
CA THR A 36 -9.48 17.67 -2.80
C THR A 36 -9.82 19.09 -3.33
N VAL A 37 -10.91 19.23 -4.06
CA VAL A 37 -11.37 20.55 -4.54
C VAL A 37 -11.66 21.49 -3.36
N ASN A 38 -12.33 21.01 -2.31
CA ASN A 38 -12.58 21.82 -1.11
C ASN A 38 -11.27 22.24 -0.41
N VAL A 39 -10.31 21.33 -0.28
CA VAL A 39 -9.00 21.63 0.32
C VAL A 39 -8.19 22.61 -0.53
N GLN A 40 -8.19 22.46 -1.85
CA GLN A 40 -7.47 23.33 -2.77
C GLN A 40 -8.06 24.76 -2.78
N ASN A 41 -9.36 24.89 -2.57
CA ASN A 41 -10.04 26.19 -2.45
C ASN A 41 -10.06 26.72 -1.01
N ASN A 42 -9.20 26.20 -0.11
CA ASN A 42 -9.07 26.67 1.27
C ASN A 42 -10.38 26.65 2.08
N ALA A 43 -11.27 25.69 1.82
CA ALA A 43 -12.47 25.52 2.63
C ALA A 43 -12.11 25.16 4.08
N GLN A 44 -12.43 26.06 5.02
CA GLN A 44 -12.07 25.92 6.44
C GLN A 44 -13.22 25.36 7.28
N THR A 45 -14.43 25.36 6.78
CA THR A 45 -15.63 25.00 7.53
C THR A 45 -16.44 23.90 6.87
N ARG A 46 -17.29 23.23 7.67
CA ARG A 46 -18.21 22.20 7.17
C ARG A 46 -19.36 22.78 6.33
N TRP A 47 -19.57 24.06 6.36
CA TRP A 47 -20.59 24.75 5.59
C TRP A 47 -20.43 24.56 4.07
N SER A 48 -19.20 24.40 3.60
CA SER A 48 -18.93 24.10 2.18
C SER A 48 -19.69 22.84 1.72
N ASN A 49 -19.69 21.76 2.50
CA ASN A 49 -20.42 20.54 2.16
C ASN A 49 -21.94 20.72 2.30
N PHE A 50 -22.41 21.49 3.28
CA PHE A 50 -23.83 21.78 3.45
C PHE A 50 -24.36 22.55 2.26
N PHE A 51 -23.73 23.66 1.87
CA PHE A 51 -24.14 24.46 0.70
C PHE A 51 -24.05 23.65 -0.59
N HIS A 52 -23.03 22.80 -0.75
CA HIS A 52 -22.96 21.91 -1.90
C HIS A 52 -24.19 20.98 -1.98
N GLY A 53 -24.53 20.31 -0.88
CA GLY A 53 -25.71 19.44 -0.83
C GLY A 53 -27.03 20.21 -1.05
N PHE A 54 -27.16 21.36 -0.45
CA PHE A 54 -28.33 22.22 -0.62
C PHE A 54 -28.48 22.70 -2.07
N LEU A 55 -27.40 23.18 -2.71
CA LEU A 55 -27.42 23.61 -4.10
C LEU A 55 -27.72 22.45 -5.05
N VAL A 56 -27.18 21.25 -4.79
CA VAL A 56 -27.51 20.06 -5.61
C VAL A 56 -28.99 19.72 -5.48
N LEU A 57 -29.54 19.74 -4.26
CA LEU A 57 -30.96 19.51 -4.03
C LEU A 57 -31.83 20.53 -4.75
N LEU A 58 -31.50 21.83 -4.62
CA LEU A 58 -32.18 22.93 -5.30
C LEU A 58 -32.11 22.73 -6.82
N PHE A 59 -30.94 22.34 -7.34
CA PHE A 59 -30.75 22.14 -8.77
C PHE A 59 -31.62 20.98 -9.29
N ILE A 60 -31.69 19.85 -8.55
CA ILE A 60 -32.50 18.71 -8.93
C ILE A 60 -33.98 19.06 -8.93
N VAL A 61 -34.49 19.82 -7.93
CA VAL A 61 -35.90 20.18 -7.81
C VAL A 61 -36.30 21.27 -8.80
N ALA A 62 -35.49 22.32 -8.94
CA ALA A 62 -35.84 23.48 -9.74
C ALA A 62 -35.47 23.33 -11.23
N LEU A 63 -34.41 22.57 -11.55
CA LEU A 63 -33.85 22.46 -12.91
C LEU A 63 -34.01 21.08 -13.52
N GLN A 64 -34.92 20.23 -13.01
CA GLN A 64 -35.21 18.93 -13.56
C GLN A 64 -35.42 18.90 -15.08
N PRO A 65 -36.15 19.85 -15.69
CA PRO A 65 -36.30 19.92 -17.16
C PRO A 65 -34.95 20.08 -17.88
N VAL A 66 -34.05 20.90 -17.32
CA VAL A 66 -32.73 21.15 -17.89
C VAL A 66 -31.85 19.90 -17.77
N MET A 67 -31.93 19.17 -16.66
CA MET A 67 -31.18 17.93 -16.48
C MET A 67 -31.58 16.84 -17.50
N ASN A 68 -32.88 16.79 -17.85
CA ASN A 68 -33.38 15.85 -18.86
C ASN A 68 -32.90 16.19 -20.27
N MET A 69 -32.40 17.40 -20.50
CA MET A 69 -31.82 17.81 -21.79
C MET A 69 -30.37 17.39 -21.94
N ILE A 70 -29.71 16.91 -20.87
CA ILE A 70 -28.33 16.45 -20.92
C ILE A 70 -28.27 15.10 -21.68
N PRO A 71 -27.64 15.04 -22.85
CA PRO A 71 -27.57 13.80 -23.60
C PRO A 71 -26.70 12.76 -22.86
N LEU A 72 -27.15 11.52 -22.86
CA LEU A 72 -26.39 10.38 -22.29
C LEU A 72 -24.97 10.29 -22.88
N ALA A 73 -24.80 10.67 -24.14
CA ALA A 73 -23.49 10.73 -24.79
C ALA A 73 -22.51 11.68 -24.07
N ALA A 74 -22.99 12.81 -23.53
CA ALA A 74 -22.14 13.73 -22.76
C ALA A 74 -21.68 13.08 -21.43
N LEU A 75 -22.56 12.38 -20.73
CA LEU A 75 -22.21 11.64 -19.53
C LEU A 75 -21.23 10.51 -19.83
N ALA A 76 -21.46 9.76 -20.90
CA ALA A 76 -20.55 8.71 -21.36
C ALA A 76 -19.15 9.28 -21.70
N ALA A 77 -19.09 10.42 -22.39
CA ALA A 77 -17.81 11.08 -22.72
C ALA A 77 -17.01 11.47 -21.46
N VAL A 78 -17.67 11.99 -20.43
CA VAL A 78 -17.03 12.32 -19.14
C VAL A 78 -16.51 11.06 -18.45
N LEU A 79 -17.27 9.96 -18.46
CA LEU A 79 -16.84 8.69 -17.87
C LEU A 79 -15.64 8.09 -18.62
N VAL A 80 -15.67 8.11 -19.96
CA VAL A 80 -14.55 7.65 -20.80
C VAL A 80 -13.30 8.50 -20.54
N PHE A 81 -13.44 9.81 -20.50
CA PHE A 81 -12.32 10.72 -20.18
C PHE A 81 -11.73 10.44 -18.81
N ALA A 82 -12.58 10.28 -17.79
CA ALA A 82 -12.14 9.91 -16.44
C ALA A 82 -11.44 8.54 -16.43
N GLY A 83 -11.99 7.55 -17.14
CA GLY A 83 -11.40 6.23 -17.30
C GLY A 83 -10.01 6.26 -17.92
N ILE A 84 -9.83 6.99 -19.04
CA ILE A 84 -8.52 7.15 -19.71
C ILE A 84 -7.51 7.82 -18.76
N LYS A 85 -7.94 8.84 -18.01
CA LYS A 85 -7.08 9.53 -17.05
C LYS A 85 -6.61 8.61 -15.91
N LEU A 86 -7.51 7.76 -15.40
CA LEU A 86 -7.20 6.80 -14.34
C LEU A 86 -6.35 5.63 -14.85
N ALA A 87 -6.61 5.15 -16.07
CA ALA A 87 -5.88 4.06 -16.71
C ALA A 87 -4.72 4.56 -17.58
N SER A 88 -4.10 5.68 -17.23
CA SER A 88 -3.00 6.23 -18.03
C SER A 88 -1.76 5.31 -18.00
N PRO A 89 -0.99 5.21 -19.11
CA PRO A 89 0.24 4.41 -19.16
C PRO A 89 1.26 4.75 -18.07
N ARG A 90 1.23 5.99 -17.59
CA ARG A 90 2.08 6.45 -16.49
C ARG A 90 1.80 5.67 -15.20
N VAL A 91 0.53 5.43 -14.86
CA VAL A 91 0.12 4.67 -13.67
C VAL A 91 0.69 3.24 -13.73
N PHE A 92 0.57 2.57 -14.88
CA PHE A 92 1.15 1.24 -15.07
C PHE A 92 2.67 1.23 -14.92
N SER A 93 3.35 2.25 -15.45
CA SER A 93 4.80 2.40 -15.33
C SER A 93 5.23 2.67 -13.89
N GLU A 94 4.48 3.45 -13.13
CA GLU A 94 4.76 3.73 -11.71
C GLU A 94 4.60 2.46 -10.88
N VAL A 95 3.49 1.73 -11.05
CA VAL A 95 3.24 0.46 -10.35
C VAL A 95 4.30 -0.60 -10.72
N TYR A 96 4.71 -0.67 -12.00
CA TYR A 96 5.80 -1.57 -12.41
C TYR A 96 7.13 -1.26 -11.70
N LYS A 97 7.44 0.01 -11.47
CA LYS A 97 8.65 0.42 -10.73
C LYS A 97 8.60 0.02 -9.26
N GLU A 98 7.42 -0.01 -8.65
CA GLU A 98 7.21 -0.48 -7.28
C GLU A 98 7.48 -1.98 -7.16
N GLY A 99 6.99 -2.77 -8.13
CA GLY A 99 7.21 -4.22 -8.19
C GLY A 99 6.38 -4.89 -9.27
N VAL A 100 6.95 -5.92 -9.89
CA VAL A 100 6.23 -6.74 -10.89
C VAL A 100 5.00 -7.39 -10.24
N GLU A 101 5.12 -7.80 -8.99
CA GLU A 101 4.03 -8.36 -8.20
C GLU A 101 2.86 -7.37 -8.04
N GLN A 102 3.14 -6.08 -7.83
CA GLN A 102 2.10 -5.03 -7.73
C GLN A 102 1.36 -4.86 -9.06
N LEU A 103 2.11 -4.90 -10.16
CA LEU A 103 1.52 -4.84 -11.50
C LEU A 103 0.61 -6.05 -11.76
N VAL A 104 1.02 -7.25 -11.37
CA VAL A 104 0.20 -8.47 -11.48
C VAL A 104 -1.09 -8.33 -10.67
N PHE A 105 -1.03 -7.80 -9.44
CA PHE A 105 -2.22 -7.56 -8.60
C PHE A 105 -3.16 -6.56 -9.26
N MET A 106 -2.64 -5.46 -9.78
CA MET A 106 -3.44 -4.43 -10.45
C MET A 106 -4.10 -4.97 -11.71
N ILE A 107 -3.34 -5.62 -12.60
CA ILE A 107 -3.86 -6.15 -13.86
C ILE A 107 -4.90 -7.25 -13.61
N SER A 108 -4.62 -8.18 -12.71
CA SER A 108 -5.56 -9.26 -12.39
C SER A 108 -6.87 -8.70 -11.82
N THR A 109 -6.81 -7.79 -10.86
CA THR A 109 -8.00 -7.13 -10.30
C THR A 109 -8.80 -6.43 -11.39
N LEU A 110 -8.13 -5.70 -12.28
CA LEU A 110 -8.77 -4.98 -13.37
C LEU A 110 -9.46 -5.94 -14.36
N LEU A 111 -8.77 -7.00 -14.79
CA LEU A 111 -9.33 -7.98 -15.72
C LEU A 111 -10.56 -8.68 -15.13
N PHE A 112 -10.50 -9.15 -13.90
CA PHE A 112 -11.63 -9.79 -13.23
C PHE A 112 -12.79 -8.82 -12.99
N THR A 113 -12.50 -7.54 -12.73
CA THR A 113 -13.53 -6.49 -12.58
C THR A 113 -14.26 -6.25 -13.91
N VAL A 114 -13.51 -6.15 -15.01
CA VAL A 114 -14.09 -5.90 -16.35
C VAL A 114 -14.88 -7.11 -16.85
N TYR A 115 -14.36 -8.32 -16.63
CA TYR A 115 -15.00 -9.54 -17.12
C TYR A 115 -16.27 -9.94 -16.35
N ASN A 116 -16.28 -9.74 -15.03
CA ASN A 116 -17.42 -10.10 -14.18
C ASN A 116 -18.07 -8.85 -13.58
N ASN A 117 -17.55 -8.40 -12.42
CA ASN A 117 -17.96 -7.18 -11.75
C ASN A 117 -16.90 -6.76 -10.69
N LEU A 118 -17.12 -5.60 -10.08
CA LEU A 118 -16.22 -5.03 -9.09
C LEU A 118 -15.95 -5.96 -7.90
N LEU A 119 -16.97 -6.67 -7.42
CA LEU A 119 -16.84 -7.56 -6.26
C LEU A 119 -15.94 -8.76 -6.57
N PHE A 120 -16.15 -9.41 -7.73
CA PHE A 120 -15.29 -10.51 -8.18
C PHE A 120 -13.85 -10.05 -8.42
N GLY A 121 -13.66 -8.86 -9.01
CA GLY A 121 -12.33 -8.28 -9.19
C GLY A 121 -11.60 -8.08 -7.87
N LEU A 122 -12.30 -7.52 -6.88
CA LEU A 122 -11.73 -7.31 -5.54
C LEU A 122 -11.33 -8.63 -4.87
N ILE A 123 -12.22 -9.62 -4.88
CA ILE A 123 -11.95 -10.95 -4.29
C ILE A 123 -10.77 -11.63 -5.00
N ALA A 124 -10.76 -11.63 -6.33
CA ALA A 124 -9.67 -12.21 -7.13
C ALA A 124 -8.34 -11.51 -6.83
N GLY A 125 -8.31 -10.17 -6.78
CA GLY A 125 -7.12 -9.40 -6.43
C GLY A 125 -6.58 -9.76 -5.05
N ILE A 126 -7.45 -9.85 -4.04
CA ILE A 126 -7.05 -10.28 -2.68
C ILE A 126 -6.48 -11.70 -2.70
N LEU A 127 -7.15 -12.65 -3.35
CA LEU A 127 -6.70 -14.04 -3.41
C LEU A 127 -5.35 -14.17 -4.10
N ILE A 128 -5.16 -13.52 -5.25
CA ILE A 128 -3.89 -13.52 -5.98
C ILE A 128 -2.78 -12.91 -5.12
N THR A 129 -3.04 -11.81 -4.42
CA THR A 129 -2.08 -11.20 -3.49
C THR A 129 -1.70 -12.16 -2.38
N LEU A 130 -2.66 -12.85 -1.75
CA LEU A 130 -2.40 -13.81 -0.69
C LEU A 130 -1.56 -14.99 -1.18
N ILE A 131 -1.94 -15.57 -2.33
CA ILE A 131 -1.18 -16.67 -2.96
C ILE A 131 0.25 -16.22 -3.25
N THR A 132 0.44 -15.05 -3.83
CA THR A 132 1.77 -14.51 -4.14
C THR A 132 2.59 -14.31 -2.86
N HIS A 133 2.00 -13.78 -1.80
CA HIS A 133 2.69 -13.62 -0.51
C HIS A 133 3.11 -14.95 0.11
N ILE A 134 2.27 -15.99 0.03
CA ILE A 134 2.59 -17.34 0.51
C ILE A 134 3.77 -17.92 -0.28
N LEU A 135 3.73 -17.79 -1.61
CA LEU A 135 4.79 -18.29 -2.50
C LEU A 135 6.13 -17.57 -2.27
N ILE A 136 6.11 -16.25 -2.16
CA ILE A 136 7.33 -15.44 -1.93
C ILE A 136 7.89 -15.69 -0.53
N ALA A 137 7.04 -15.76 0.49
CA ALA A 137 7.46 -16.04 1.86
C ALA A 137 7.93 -17.50 2.07
N ARG A 138 7.65 -18.40 1.10
CA ARG A 138 7.97 -19.84 1.15
C ARG A 138 7.47 -20.51 2.43
N ILE A 139 6.26 -20.19 2.84
CA ILE A 139 5.60 -20.76 4.00
C ILE A 139 4.38 -21.57 3.56
N SER A 140 3.98 -22.55 4.38
CA SER A 140 2.76 -23.29 4.13
C SER A 140 1.51 -22.44 4.39
N VAL A 141 0.40 -22.76 3.71
CA VAL A 141 -0.87 -22.04 3.88
C VAL A 141 -1.31 -21.96 5.35
N PRO A 142 -1.27 -23.06 6.15
CA PRO A 142 -1.61 -22.99 7.57
C PRO A 142 -0.69 -22.05 8.36
N GLN A 143 0.62 -22.09 8.09
CA GLN A 143 1.58 -21.21 8.75
C GLN A 143 1.32 -19.73 8.41
N PHE A 144 0.93 -19.42 7.17
CA PHE A 144 0.56 -18.06 6.77
C PHE A 144 -0.60 -17.55 7.62
N PHE A 145 -1.67 -18.32 7.75
CA PHE A 145 -2.82 -17.94 8.57
C PHE A 145 -2.47 -17.84 10.07
N ILE A 146 -1.63 -18.72 10.59
CA ILE A 146 -1.12 -18.61 11.96
C ILE A 146 -0.38 -17.27 12.13
N TYR A 147 0.50 -16.88 11.23
CA TYR A 147 1.19 -15.60 11.30
C TYR A 147 0.24 -14.40 11.18
N VAL A 148 -0.76 -14.45 10.31
CA VAL A 148 -1.72 -13.35 10.14
C VAL A 148 -2.60 -13.18 11.38
N PHE A 149 -3.12 -14.28 11.95
CA PHE A 149 -4.08 -14.21 13.05
C PHE A 149 -3.44 -14.22 14.43
N SER A 150 -2.20 -14.69 14.59
CA SER A 150 -1.52 -14.73 15.88
C SER A 150 -1.42 -13.31 16.50
N PRO A 151 -1.73 -13.17 17.80
CA PRO A 151 -1.51 -11.91 18.50
C PRO A 151 -0.01 -11.64 18.72
N ARG A 152 0.83 -12.67 18.70
CA ARG A 152 2.28 -12.58 18.93
C ARG A 152 3.07 -12.16 17.68
N ASN A 153 2.39 -11.96 16.56
CA ASN A 153 3.05 -11.56 15.31
C ASN A 153 3.61 -10.14 15.39
N ILE A 154 2.93 -9.25 16.12
CA ILE A 154 3.34 -7.87 16.35
C ILE A 154 3.27 -7.61 17.85
N GLU A 155 4.44 -7.61 18.48
CA GLU A 155 4.59 -7.37 19.91
C GLU A 155 5.11 -5.96 20.15
N LEU A 156 4.45 -5.21 21.04
CA LEU A 156 4.93 -3.93 21.54
C LEU A 156 5.50 -4.14 22.92
N LYS A 157 6.74 -3.74 23.12
CA LYS A 157 7.39 -3.68 24.42
C LYS A 157 7.68 -2.23 24.75
N LYS A 158 7.47 -1.87 26.00
CA LYS A 158 7.82 -0.56 26.53
C LYS A 158 9.06 -0.71 27.40
N ASN A 159 10.14 -0.03 27.04
CA ASN A 159 11.40 -0.04 27.77
C ASN A 159 11.64 1.37 28.36
N GLY A 160 11.07 1.63 29.54
CA GLY A 160 11.10 2.98 30.13
C GLY A 160 10.30 4.00 29.31
N ALA A 161 10.99 5.00 28.74
CA ALA A 161 10.41 6.02 27.85
C ALA A 161 10.39 5.58 26.37
N ASP A 162 11.13 4.55 26.00
CA ASP A 162 11.28 4.08 24.63
C ASP A 162 10.36 2.90 24.33
N PHE A 163 10.06 2.71 23.07
CA PHE A 163 9.19 1.64 22.57
C PHE A 163 9.90 0.75 21.57
N GLU A 164 9.66 -0.55 21.66
CA GLU A 164 10.14 -1.55 20.73
C GLU A 164 8.95 -2.33 20.14
N ILE A 165 8.82 -2.36 18.82
CA ILE A 165 7.84 -3.19 18.11
C ILE A 165 8.58 -4.31 17.38
N LYS A 166 8.31 -5.56 17.77
CA LYS A 166 8.83 -6.74 17.07
C LYS A 166 7.80 -7.26 16.10
N VAL A 167 8.19 -7.34 14.81
CA VAL A 167 7.35 -7.87 13.73
C VAL A 167 7.89 -9.23 13.32
N ARG A 168 7.04 -10.28 13.39
CA ARG A 168 7.41 -11.65 13.08
C ARG A 168 6.51 -12.25 12.00
N GLY A 169 7.07 -13.11 11.17
CA GLY A 169 6.34 -13.81 10.12
C GLY A 169 5.92 -12.89 8.99
N VAL A 170 4.63 -12.66 8.80
CA VAL A 170 4.08 -11.93 7.65
C VAL A 170 3.68 -10.51 8.05
N ALA A 171 4.30 -9.53 7.42
CA ALA A 171 3.95 -8.12 7.53
C ALA A 171 3.31 -7.66 6.20
N ASN A 172 1.99 -7.74 6.11
CA ASN A 172 1.20 -7.40 4.92
C ASN A 172 -0.04 -6.58 5.29
N PHE A 173 -0.87 -6.26 4.29
CA PHE A 173 -2.09 -5.48 4.48
C PHE A 173 -3.05 -6.08 5.53
N LEU A 174 -3.10 -7.41 5.72
CA LEU A 174 -3.94 -8.04 6.76
C LEU A 174 -3.42 -7.78 8.18
N THR A 175 -2.11 -7.72 8.35
CA THR A 175 -1.47 -7.47 9.64
C THR A 175 -1.30 -5.96 9.93
N LEU A 176 -1.47 -5.12 8.91
CA LEU A 176 -1.31 -3.67 9.00
C LEU A 176 -2.18 -3.04 10.10
N LEU A 177 -3.44 -3.45 10.21
CA LEU A 177 -4.34 -2.89 11.23
C LEU A 177 -3.85 -3.16 12.65
N LYS A 178 -3.23 -4.33 12.88
CA LYS A 178 -2.62 -4.66 14.18
C LYS A 178 -1.41 -3.77 14.45
N LEU A 179 -0.59 -3.54 13.42
CA LEU A 179 0.58 -2.66 13.52
C LEU A 179 0.16 -1.22 13.81
N LEU A 180 -0.81 -0.69 13.08
CA LEU A 180 -1.33 0.67 13.29
C LEU A 180 -1.87 0.88 14.71
N LYS A 181 -2.65 -0.08 15.24
CA LYS A 181 -3.13 -0.02 16.63
C LYS A 181 -1.98 0.04 17.64
N LYS A 182 -0.86 -0.67 17.40
CA LYS A 182 0.32 -0.60 18.26
C LYS A 182 1.06 0.73 18.10
N LEU A 183 1.19 1.23 16.88
CA LEU A 183 1.80 2.54 16.62
C LEU A 183 1.02 3.69 17.26
N GLU A 184 -0.31 3.61 17.33
CA GLU A 184 -1.16 4.61 18.00
C GLU A 184 -0.94 4.67 19.52
N THR A 185 -0.44 3.60 20.14
CA THR A 185 -0.16 3.58 21.58
C THR A 185 1.22 4.15 21.93
N VAL A 186 2.05 4.46 20.94
CA VAL A 186 3.37 5.07 21.13
C VAL A 186 3.21 6.54 21.49
N THR A 187 3.83 6.96 22.58
CA THR A 187 3.77 8.35 23.03
C THR A 187 4.49 9.29 22.06
N PRO A 188 3.90 10.44 21.69
CA PRO A 188 4.59 11.44 20.88
C PRO A 188 5.92 11.87 21.53
N GLY A 189 6.96 12.05 20.71
CA GLY A 189 8.27 12.48 21.19
C GLY A 189 9.18 11.38 21.73
N SER A 190 8.70 10.12 21.87
CA SER A 190 9.52 8.97 22.31
C SER A 190 10.39 8.39 21.18
N LYS A 191 11.36 7.55 21.55
CA LYS A 191 12.07 6.73 20.57
C LYS A 191 11.29 5.45 20.34
N LEU A 192 11.14 5.09 19.06
CA LEU A 192 10.52 3.86 18.62
C LEU A 192 11.49 3.05 17.77
N GLU A 193 11.70 1.82 18.15
CA GLU A 193 12.44 0.84 17.38
C GLU A 193 11.48 -0.19 16.79
N ILE A 194 11.55 -0.44 15.47
CA ILE A 194 10.74 -1.45 14.81
C ILE A 194 11.69 -2.53 14.25
N ASP A 195 11.64 -3.71 14.85
CA ASP A 195 12.49 -4.85 14.50
C ASP A 195 11.76 -5.81 13.55
N PHE A 196 12.26 -5.89 12.31
CA PHE A 196 11.81 -6.80 11.27
C PHE A 196 12.65 -8.07 11.15
N SER A 197 13.62 -8.30 12.04
CA SER A 197 14.51 -9.47 11.94
C SER A 197 13.76 -10.81 11.89
N GLY A 198 12.58 -10.89 12.48
CA GLY A 198 11.70 -12.07 12.47
C GLY A 198 10.68 -12.09 11.34
N ALA A 199 10.61 -11.07 10.49
CA ALA A 199 9.67 -11.02 9.38
C ALA A 199 10.13 -11.92 8.23
N LYS A 200 9.20 -12.63 7.58
CA LYS A 200 9.43 -13.42 6.37
C LYS A 200 9.19 -12.62 5.12
N ILE A 201 8.19 -11.75 5.18
CA ILE A 201 7.79 -10.84 4.10
C ILE A 201 7.35 -9.51 4.70
N ILE A 202 7.69 -8.43 4.01
CA ILE A 202 7.26 -7.06 4.33
C ILE A 202 6.76 -6.44 3.04
N ASP A 203 5.45 -6.21 2.95
CA ASP A 203 4.85 -5.67 1.75
C ASP A 203 4.94 -4.13 1.68
N LEU A 204 4.60 -3.59 0.51
CA LEU A 204 4.59 -2.16 0.21
C LEU A 204 3.70 -1.40 1.19
N THR A 205 2.49 -1.88 1.46
CA THR A 205 1.48 -1.21 2.30
C THR A 205 1.98 -0.97 3.72
N VAL A 206 2.67 -1.96 4.29
CA VAL A 206 3.26 -1.85 5.64
C VAL A 206 4.41 -0.85 5.65
N GLN A 207 5.27 -0.88 4.63
CA GLN A 207 6.41 0.05 4.55
C GLN A 207 5.95 1.50 4.39
N GLU A 208 4.95 1.76 3.56
CA GLU A 208 4.35 3.08 3.40
C GLU A 208 3.68 3.58 4.67
N ALA A 209 2.93 2.72 5.36
CA ALA A 209 2.28 3.08 6.62
C ALA A 209 3.31 3.48 7.69
N ILE A 210 4.41 2.74 7.78
CA ILE A 210 5.50 3.07 8.72
C ILE A 210 6.20 4.37 8.32
N ALA A 211 6.48 4.60 7.04
CA ALA A 211 7.09 5.84 6.57
C ALA A 211 6.18 7.06 6.83
N ASN A 212 4.86 6.89 6.71
CA ASN A 212 3.87 7.91 7.05
C ASN A 212 3.82 8.18 8.56
N PHE A 213 3.88 7.13 9.38
CA PHE A 213 3.95 7.26 10.83
C PHE A 213 5.24 7.94 11.25
N GLN A 214 6.40 7.52 10.71
CA GLN A 214 7.72 8.10 10.99
C GLN A 214 7.72 9.60 10.77
N ARG A 215 7.27 10.06 9.58
CA ARG A 215 7.17 11.50 9.29
C ARG A 215 6.31 12.26 10.30
N GLY A 216 5.18 11.67 10.73
CA GLY A 216 4.31 12.28 11.72
C GLY A 216 4.93 12.30 13.13
N HIS A 217 5.67 11.27 13.49
CA HIS A 217 6.29 11.11 14.80
C HIS A 217 7.52 12.01 14.96
N GLU A 218 8.33 12.15 13.92
CA GLU A 218 9.48 13.07 13.87
C GLU A 218 9.05 14.54 14.03
N LEU A 219 7.88 14.93 13.49
CA LEU A 219 7.32 16.28 13.71
C LEU A 219 6.96 16.56 15.17
N THR A 220 6.81 15.53 15.99
CA THR A 220 6.55 15.66 17.45
C THR A 220 7.81 15.51 18.29
N GLY A 221 9.00 15.52 17.67
CA GLY A 221 10.29 15.38 18.35
C GLY A 221 10.70 13.93 18.65
N GLY A 222 9.95 12.94 18.16
CA GLY A 222 10.28 11.53 18.30
C GLY A 222 11.26 11.04 17.24
N ALA A 223 11.83 9.86 17.46
CA ALA A 223 12.71 9.18 16.50
C ALA A 223 12.21 7.77 16.24
N VAL A 224 12.26 7.33 14.96
CA VAL A 224 11.92 5.96 14.57
C VAL A 224 13.12 5.32 13.90
N SER A 225 13.54 4.16 14.42
CA SER A 225 14.60 3.33 13.84
C SER A 225 14.04 2.00 13.35
N LEU A 226 14.49 1.55 12.17
CA LEU A 226 14.08 0.28 11.56
C LEU A 226 15.24 -0.69 11.59
N ILE A 227 15.07 -1.82 12.29
CA ILE A 227 16.11 -2.84 12.45
C ILE A 227 15.74 -4.10 11.65
N GLY A 228 16.76 -4.82 11.19
CA GLY A 228 16.60 -6.10 10.53
C GLY A 228 16.22 -6.04 9.04
N LEU A 229 15.98 -4.85 8.47
CA LEU A 229 15.66 -4.72 7.04
C LEU A 229 16.79 -5.19 6.10
N HIS A 230 18.05 -5.08 6.54
CA HIS A 230 19.23 -5.54 5.79
C HIS A 230 19.26 -7.06 5.56
N LYS A 231 18.50 -7.83 6.35
CA LYS A 231 18.35 -9.29 6.19
C LYS A 231 17.36 -9.69 5.10
N HIS A 232 16.68 -8.72 4.50
CA HIS A 232 15.64 -8.93 3.50
C HIS A 232 16.13 -8.51 2.12
N VAL A 233 15.70 -9.26 1.11
CA VAL A 233 15.97 -8.96 -0.30
C VAL A 233 14.74 -8.26 -0.86
N ALA A 234 14.94 -7.10 -1.46
CA ALA A 234 13.88 -6.34 -2.12
C ALA A 234 13.61 -6.91 -3.52
N SER A 235 12.35 -6.95 -3.95
CA SER A 235 11.95 -7.41 -5.28
C SER A 235 12.43 -6.46 -6.39
N THR A 236 12.48 -5.15 -6.10
CA THR A 236 12.94 -4.12 -7.02
C THR A 236 13.82 -3.08 -6.31
N LYS A 237 14.31 -2.09 -7.05
CA LYS A 237 15.08 -0.97 -6.50
C LYS A 237 14.21 0.11 -5.84
N HIS A 238 12.90 -0.02 -5.90
CA HIS A 238 11.99 0.94 -5.29
C HIS A 238 12.13 0.92 -3.77
N ARG A 239 12.00 2.11 -3.13
CA ARG A 239 12.17 2.26 -1.68
C ARG A 239 11.24 1.32 -0.88
N PHE A 240 10.00 1.16 -1.33
CA PHE A 240 8.98 0.36 -0.68
C PHE A 240 8.73 -0.97 -1.39
N ALA A 241 9.65 -1.42 -2.26
CA ALA A 241 9.53 -2.73 -2.88
C ALA A 241 9.29 -3.81 -1.84
N LEU A 242 8.52 -4.82 -2.20
CA LEU A 242 8.28 -6.00 -1.37
C LEU A 242 9.61 -6.61 -0.94
N LYS A 243 9.76 -6.83 0.36
CA LYS A 243 10.97 -7.39 0.97
C LYS A 243 10.68 -8.78 1.53
N SER A 244 11.55 -9.75 1.23
CA SER A 244 11.45 -11.10 1.76
C SER A 244 12.75 -11.56 2.41
N SER A 245 12.66 -12.39 3.44
CA SER A 245 13.83 -12.99 4.11
C SER A 245 14.45 -14.12 3.28
N THR A 246 13.82 -14.52 2.17
CA THR A 246 14.32 -15.52 1.23
C THR A 246 14.72 -14.83 -0.07
N ALA A 247 15.88 -15.17 -0.64
CA ALA A 247 16.27 -14.67 -1.95
C ALA A 247 15.15 -14.93 -2.97
N PRO A 248 14.82 -13.95 -3.86
CA PRO A 248 13.83 -14.15 -4.91
C PRO A 248 14.16 -15.38 -5.73
N ILE A 249 13.12 -16.12 -6.16
CA ILE A 249 13.25 -17.33 -6.99
C ILE A 249 13.99 -17.03 -8.31
N ALA A 250 14.00 -15.77 -8.74
CA ALA A 250 14.59 -15.30 -9.99
C ALA A 250 16.13 -15.26 -10.03
N ASN A 251 16.84 -15.44 -8.93
CA ASN A 251 18.29 -15.57 -8.95
C ASN A 251 18.74 -17.04 -9.11
N LYS A 252 18.37 -17.68 -10.22
CA LYS A 252 19.24 -18.68 -10.81
C LYS A 252 20.55 -17.95 -11.11
N THR A 253 21.53 -18.14 -10.23
CA THR A 253 22.90 -17.68 -10.50
C THR A 253 23.25 -18.09 -11.91
N SER A 254 23.49 -17.10 -12.78
CA SER A 254 23.87 -17.39 -14.15
C SER A 254 25.10 -18.31 -14.14
N PRO A 255 25.32 -19.14 -15.14
CA PRO A 255 26.53 -19.98 -15.21
C PRO A 255 27.80 -19.14 -14.96
N ARG A 256 27.84 -17.90 -15.46
CA ARG A 256 28.93 -16.95 -15.22
C ARG A 256 29.11 -16.60 -13.73
N GLN A 257 28.05 -16.38 -13.00
CA GLN A 257 28.12 -16.07 -11.55
C GLN A 257 28.59 -17.27 -10.73
N LYS A 258 28.28 -18.50 -11.15
CA LYS A 258 28.83 -19.72 -10.53
C LYS A 258 30.35 -19.82 -10.73
N ILE A 259 30.83 -19.52 -11.94
CA ILE A 259 32.28 -19.52 -12.26
C ILE A 259 32.99 -18.43 -11.46
N LEU A 260 32.43 -17.19 -11.41
CA LEU A 260 33.01 -16.11 -10.65
C LEU A 260 33.07 -16.38 -9.14
N ARG A 261 32.05 -17.05 -8.58
CA ARG A 261 32.06 -17.51 -7.18
C ARG A 261 33.14 -18.55 -6.94
N ALA A 262 33.27 -19.54 -7.83
CA ALA A 262 34.31 -20.56 -7.73
C ALA A 262 35.71 -19.94 -7.77
N LEU A 263 35.95 -19.00 -8.68
CA LEU A 263 37.21 -18.25 -8.79
C LEU A 263 37.49 -17.39 -7.55
N ALA A 264 36.48 -16.70 -7.03
CA ALA A 264 36.62 -15.89 -5.82
C ALA A 264 36.95 -16.75 -4.60
N THR A 265 36.31 -17.92 -4.47
CA THR A 265 36.59 -18.86 -3.38
C THR A 265 38.00 -19.44 -3.48
N ALA A 266 38.44 -19.79 -4.69
CA ALA A 266 39.80 -20.29 -4.95
C ALA A 266 40.89 -19.28 -4.62
N ASN A 267 40.62 -17.98 -4.84
CA ASN A 267 41.58 -16.90 -4.61
C ASN A 267 41.37 -16.16 -3.29
N LYS A 268 40.53 -16.66 -2.38
CA LYS A 268 40.18 -16.00 -1.09
C LYS A 268 39.65 -14.56 -1.23
N TRP A 269 39.00 -14.23 -2.33
CA TRP A 269 38.38 -12.92 -2.54
C TRP A 269 36.99 -12.87 -1.92
N SER A 270 36.63 -11.75 -1.27
CA SER A 270 35.26 -11.52 -0.85
C SER A 270 34.41 -11.15 -2.06
N PHE A 271 33.40 -11.96 -2.36
CA PHE A 271 32.47 -11.73 -3.45
C PHE A 271 31.12 -11.28 -2.93
N ASP A 272 30.80 -10.00 -3.07
CA ASP A 272 29.51 -9.43 -2.68
C ASP A 272 28.62 -9.24 -3.90
N LEU A 273 27.45 -9.88 -3.87
CA LEU A 273 26.47 -9.86 -4.94
C LEU A 273 25.60 -8.58 -4.85
N GLY A 274 26.17 -7.43 -5.20
CA GLY A 274 25.29 -6.37 -5.70
C GLY A 274 25.19 -5.06 -4.96
N GLN A 275 26.06 -4.76 -3.99
CA GLN A 275 26.06 -3.43 -3.36
C GLN A 275 27.28 -2.56 -3.68
N ASP A 276 28.33 -3.10 -4.27
CA ASP A 276 29.53 -2.32 -4.60
C ASP A 276 29.54 -1.87 -6.06
N ASN A 277 29.41 -0.55 -6.27
CA ASN A 277 29.45 0.09 -7.60
C ASN A 277 30.76 -0.15 -8.36
N ARG A 278 31.79 -0.68 -7.71
CA ARG A 278 33.07 -1.02 -8.34
C ARG A 278 32.98 -2.21 -9.29
N PHE A 279 32.06 -3.15 -9.06
CA PHE A 279 31.84 -4.29 -9.94
C PHE A 279 30.95 -4.00 -11.16
N LYS A 280 30.17 -2.91 -11.17
CA LYS A 280 29.44 -2.47 -12.38
C LYS A 280 30.36 -2.15 -13.56
N LYS A 281 31.60 -1.71 -13.29
CA LYS A 281 32.60 -1.45 -14.35
C LYS A 281 33.08 -2.72 -15.05
N LEU A 282 33.10 -3.88 -14.37
CA LEU A 282 33.54 -5.15 -14.95
C LEU A 282 32.47 -5.85 -15.80
N GLN A 283 31.19 -5.49 -15.64
CA GLN A 283 30.12 -6.00 -16.51
C GLN A 283 30.15 -5.44 -17.95
N ASN A 284 30.86 -4.33 -18.17
CA ASN A 284 31.00 -3.68 -19.48
C ASN A 284 32.24 -4.11 -20.25
N PHE A 285 33.06 -5.00 -19.72
CA PHE A 285 34.13 -5.60 -20.49
C PHE A 285 33.56 -6.74 -21.35
N HIS A 286 33.25 -6.44 -22.60
CA HIS A 286 33.12 -7.43 -23.64
C HIS A 286 34.51 -8.04 -23.88
N PHE A 287 34.73 -9.24 -23.40
CA PHE A 287 35.80 -10.09 -23.94
C PHE A 287 35.25 -10.71 -25.23
N PHE A 288 35.97 -10.45 -26.30
CA PHE A 288 35.87 -11.13 -27.61
C PHE A 288 35.83 -12.64 -27.48
#